data_2a3b2a4b7acd94035b213c417775afe0
#
_entry.id   2a3b2a4b7acd94035b213c417775afe0
#
_cell.length_a   1.000
_cell.length_b   1.000
_cell.length_c   1.000
_cell.angle_alpha   90.00
_cell.angle_beta   90.00
_cell.angle_gamma   90.00
#
_symmetry.space_group_name_H-M   'P 1'
#
loop_
_entity.id
_entity.type
_entity.pdbx_description
1 polymer ?
#
loop_
_entity_poly.entity_id
_entity_poly.type
_entity_poly.pdbx_seq_one_letter_code
_entity_poly.pdbx_strand_id
1 'polypeptide(L)'
;EVVLTQSPGTLSLSPGESATLFCKVSQSGNSLTWIQKRRGQAPRLLIYDSSRRASGVPDRFIGSGSGTDFSLTIKNVFREDFAVYFCQQFEFFGLGTAL
;
A
#
# COMPACT_ATOMS: atom_id res chain seq x y z
N GLU A 1 -18.63 9.38 -5.08
CA GLU A 1 -17.49 9.49 -4.17
C GLU A 1 -17.05 8.12 -3.70
N VAL A 2 -15.74 7.90 -3.66
CA VAL A 2 -15.16 6.63 -3.26
C VAL A 2 -14.52 6.78 -1.88
N VAL A 3 -14.81 5.83 -0.99
CA VAL A 3 -14.21 5.78 0.34
C VAL A 3 -13.25 4.59 0.38
N LEU A 4 -12.02 4.84 0.79
CA LEU A 4 -10.99 3.82 0.93
C LEU A 4 -10.68 3.65 2.41
N THR A 5 -10.87 2.45 2.93
CA THR A 5 -10.64 2.12 4.33
C THR A 5 -9.41 1.24 4.45
N GLN A 6 -8.37 1.77 5.08
CA GLN A 6 -7.12 1.04 5.28
C GLN A 6 -7.03 0.45 6.67
N SER A 7 -6.43 -0.72 6.75
CA SER A 7 -6.12 -1.37 8.02
C SER A 7 -4.84 -2.20 7.90
N PRO A 8 -4.09 -2.35 8.99
CA PRO A 8 -4.23 -1.60 10.24
C PRO A 8 -3.79 -0.14 10.06
N GLY A 9 -4.07 0.70 11.04
CA GLY A 9 -3.58 2.08 11.02
C GLY A 9 -2.09 2.17 11.30
N THR A 10 -1.61 1.29 12.18
CA THR A 10 -0.20 1.20 12.55
C THR A 10 0.18 -0.26 12.70
N LEU A 11 1.38 -0.60 12.26
CA LEU A 11 1.89 -1.97 12.36
C LEU A 11 3.34 -1.92 12.84
N SER A 12 3.58 -2.49 14.03
CA SER A 12 4.93 -2.55 14.60
C SER A 12 5.63 -3.82 14.15
N LEU A 13 6.77 -3.64 13.51
CA LEU A 13 7.53 -4.74 12.92
C LEU A 13 9.01 -4.58 13.22
N SER A 14 9.71 -5.71 13.27
CA SER A 14 11.17 -5.74 13.24
C SER A 14 11.64 -6.06 11.82
N PRO A 15 12.84 -5.58 11.43
CA PRO A 15 13.39 -5.96 10.14
C PRO A 15 13.41 -7.47 9.94
N GLY A 16 13.08 -7.91 8.74
CA GLY A 16 12.97 -9.32 8.39
C GLY A 16 11.57 -9.90 8.51
N GLU A 17 10.69 -9.27 9.27
CA GLU A 17 9.30 -9.69 9.34
C GLU A 17 8.53 -9.27 8.09
N SER A 18 7.37 -9.91 7.87
CA SER A 18 6.51 -9.58 6.73
C SER A 18 5.27 -8.86 7.21
N ALA A 19 4.77 -7.93 6.41
CA ALA A 19 3.58 -7.15 6.71
C ALA A 19 2.55 -7.35 5.61
N THR A 20 1.27 -7.35 5.98
CA THR A 20 0.17 -7.27 5.01
C THR A 20 -0.74 -6.13 5.41
N LEU A 21 -0.95 -5.22 4.46
CA LEU A 21 -1.79 -4.05 4.61
C LEU A 21 -3.03 -4.24 3.75
N PHE A 22 -4.16 -3.75 4.23
CA PHE A 22 -5.43 -3.94 3.55
C PHE A 22 -6.06 -2.61 3.17
N CYS A 23 -6.75 -2.60 2.05
CA CYS A 23 -7.52 -1.45 1.58
C CYS A 23 -8.86 -1.97 1.07
N LYS A 24 -9.94 -1.50 1.69
CA LYS A 24 -11.29 -1.81 1.25
C LYS A 24 -11.89 -0.58 0.58
N VAL A 25 -12.41 -0.77 -0.62
CA VAL A 25 -12.96 0.30 -1.44
C VAL A 25 -14.47 0.20 -1.44
N SER A 26 -15.16 1.35 -1.31
CA SER A 26 -16.62 1.36 -1.22
C SER A 26 -17.32 0.95 -2.52
N GLN A 27 -16.64 1.04 -3.66
CA GLN A 27 -17.21 0.71 -4.96
C GLN A 27 -16.26 -0.18 -5.74
N SER A 28 -16.78 -1.25 -6.36
CA SER A 28 -15.97 -2.13 -7.19
C SER A 28 -15.81 -1.57 -8.61
N GLY A 29 -14.91 -2.17 -9.38
CA GLY A 29 -14.79 -1.91 -10.82
C GLY A 29 -13.57 -1.15 -11.24
N ASN A 30 -12.74 -0.67 -10.30
CA ASN A 30 -11.55 0.09 -10.62
C ASN A 30 -10.32 -0.52 -9.98
N SER A 31 -9.16 -0.28 -10.59
CA SER A 31 -7.90 -0.74 -10.04
C SER A 31 -7.41 0.20 -8.94
N LEU A 32 -6.40 -0.24 -8.20
CA LEU A 32 -5.91 0.44 -7.02
C LEU A 32 -4.42 0.72 -7.16
N THR A 33 -3.99 1.83 -6.58
CA THR A 33 -2.59 2.25 -6.51
C THR A 33 -2.14 2.24 -5.06
N TRP A 34 -0.90 1.83 -4.81
CA TRP A 34 -0.26 1.92 -3.51
C TRP A 34 0.90 2.89 -3.58
N ILE A 35 0.99 3.78 -2.59
CA ILE A 35 1.99 4.83 -2.51
C ILE A 35 2.74 4.70 -1.20
N GLN A 36 4.06 4.87 -1.24
CA GLN A 36 4.91 4.88 -0.06
C GLN A 36 5.37 6.30 0.22
N LYS A 37 5.23 6.77 1.46
CA LYS A 37 5.76 8.05 1.89
C LYS A 37 6.75 7.82 3.02
N ARG A 38 8.04 7.95 2.71
CA ARG A 38 9.11 7.88 3.70
C ARG A 38 9.36 9.25 4.30
N ARG A 39 9.79 9.27 5.55
CA ARG A 39 10.05 10.54 6.25
C ARG A 39 11.03 11.38 5.46
N GLY A 40 10.70 12.67 5.25
CA GLY A 40 11.57 13.61 4.56
C GLY A 40 11.74 13.38 3.07
N GLN A 41 10.95 12.48 2.48
CA GLN A 41 11.06 12.18 1.05
C GLN A 41 9.72 12.38 0.36
N ALA A 42 9.77 12.59 -0.95
CA ALA A 42 8.57 12.69 -1.75
C ALA A 42 7.84 11.35 -1.79
N PRO A 43 6.50 11.36 -1.94
CA PRO A 43 5.74 10.13 -2.13
C PRO A 43 6.27 9.34 -3.34
N ARG A 44 6.28 8.03 -3.22
CA ARG A 44 6.81 7.13 -4.23
C ARG A 44 5.72 6.16 -4.66
N LEU A 45 5.52 6.03 -5.97
CA LEU A 45 4.62 5.02 -6.51
C LEU A 45 5.22 3.64 -6.31
N LEU A 46 4.49 2.74 -5.65
CA LEU A 46 4.90 1.36 -5.46
C LEU A 46 4.22 0.42 -6.43
N ILE A 47 2.89 0.42 -6.39
CA ILE A 47 2.05 -0.52 -7.12
C ILE A 47 1.01 0.30 -7.88
N TYR A 48 0.81 -0.05 -9.13
CA TYR A 48 -0.28 0.50 -9.93
C TYR A 48 -1.06 -0.66 -10.54
N ASP A 49 -2.25 -0.35 -11.00
CA ASP A 49 -3.12 -1.35 -11.63
C ASP A 49 -3.32 -2.56 -10.72
N SER A 50 -3.43 -2.30 -9.42
CA SER A 50 -3.66 -3.24 -8.32
C SER A 50 -2.49 -4.17 -7.99
N SER A 51 -1.71 -4.63 -8.99
CA SER A 51 -0.69 -5.66 -8.76
C SER A 51 0.64 -5.41 -9.47
N ARG A 52 0.77 -4.36 -10.25
CA ARG A 52 1.97 -4.10 -11.03
C ARG A 52 2.95 -3.23 -10.25
N ARG A 53 4.19 -3.68 -10.15
CA ARG A 53 5.23 -2.88 -9.49
C ARG A 53 5.70 -1.76 -10.42
N ALA A 54 5.84 -0.56 -9.86
CA ALA A 54 6.45 0.54 -10.56
C ALA A 54 7.94 0.27 -10.78
N SER A 55 8.54 1.01 -11.73
CA SER A 55 9.95 0.84 -12.07
C SER A 55 10.82 1.03 -10.82
N GLY A 56 11.74 0.12 -10.59
CA GLY A 56 12.69 0.20 -9.48
C GLY A 56 12.15 -0.30 -8.14
N VAL A 57 10.89 -0.73 -8.08
CA VAL A 57 10.32 -1.27 -6.84
C VAL A 57 10.72 -2.73 -6.70
N PRO A 58 11.30 -3.13 -5.55
CA PRO A 58 11.72 -4.51 -5.33
C PRO A 58 10.53 -5.50 -5.34
N ASP A 59 10.81 -6.74 -5.69
CA ASP A 59 9.79 -7.77 -5.79
C ASP A 59 9.24 -8.23 -4.43
N ARG A 60 9.82 -7.77 -3.33
CA ARG A 60 9.26 -8.04 -2.01
C ARG A 60 7.95 -7.27 -1.75
N PHE A 61 7.64 -6.28 -2.58
CA PHE A 61 6.35 -5.57 -2.54
C PHE A 61 5.38 -6.26 -3.49
N ILE A 62 4.28 -6.76 -2.93
CA ILE A 62 3.30 -7.54 -3.70
C ILE A 62 1.92 -6.94 -3.50
N GLY A 63 1.35 -6.38 -4.57
CA GLY A 63 -0.02 -5.93 -4.58
C GLY A 63 -0.95 -7.00 -5.10
N SER A 64 -2.11 -7.16 -4.48
CA SER A 64 -3.10 -8.13 -4.93
C SER A 64 -4.50 -7.67 -4.58
N GLY A 65 -5.48 -8.43 -5.05
CA GLY A 65 -6.88 -8.15 -4.80
C GLY A 65 -7.61 -7.64 -6.03
N SER A 66 -8.93 -7.59 -5.91
CA SER A 66 -9.81 -7.10 -6.95
C SER A 66 -11.16 -6.76 -6.33
N GLY A 67 -12.03 -6.11 -7.13
CA GLY A 67 -13.35 -5.73 -6.63
C GLY A 67 -13.27 -4.64 -5.60
N THR A 68 -13.50 -4.98 -4.33
CA THR A 68 -13.47 -4.02 -3.23
C THR A 68 -12.38 -4.30 -2.20
N ASP A 69 -11.69 -5.44 -2.30
CA ASP A 69 -10.71 -5.86 -1.29
C ASP A 69 -9.34 -6.00 -1.90
N PHE A 70 -8.41 -5.20 -1.44
CA PHE A 70 -7.05 -5.15 -1.94
C PHE A 70 -6.05 -5.27 -0.80
N SER A 71 -4.86 -5.75 -1.12
CA SER A 71 -3.79 -5.87 -0.12
C SER A 71 -2.43 -5.53 -0.72
N LEU A 72 -1.54 -5.08 0.16
CA LEU A 72 -0.13 -4.91 -0.12
C LEU A 72 0.64 -5.75 0.88
N THR A 73 1.44 -6.69 0.39
CA THR A 73 2.32 -7.49 1.22
C THR A 73 3.75 -7.02 1.03
N ILE A 74 4.45 -6.79 2.13
CA ILE A 74 5.88 -6.47 2.12
C ILE A 74 6.59 -7.62 2.80
N LYS A 75 7.33 -8.40 2.02
CA LYS A 75 8.08 -9.55 2.54
C LYS A 75 9.46 -9.09 2.99
N ASN A 76 9.95 -9.63 4.12
CA ASN A 76 11.27 -9.31 4.63
C ASN A 76 11.47 -7.80 4.73
N VAL A 77 10.73 -7.15 5.61
CA VAL A 77 10.78 -5.70 5.76
C VAL A 77 12.21 -5.25 6.03
N PHE A 78 12.68 -4.32 5.22
CA PHE A 78 13.96 -3.64 5.40
C PHE A 78 13.72 -2.38 6.22
N ARG A 79 14.81 -1.85 6.81
CA ARG A 79 14.72 -0.62 7.59
C ARG A 79 14.14 0.54 6.76
N GLU A 80 14.51 0.63 5.49
CA GLU A 80 14.01 1.68 4.59
C GLU A 80 12.53 1.54 4.24
N ASP A 81 11.91 0.41 4.59
CA ASP A 81 10.47 0.21 4.34
C ASP A 81 9.60 0.80 5.45
N PHE A 82 10.19 1.26 6.55
CA PHE A 82 9.44 1.95 7.59
C PHE A 82 8.98 3.31 7.04
N ALA A 83 7.69 3.43 6.82
CA ALA A 83 7.09 4.54 6.09
C ALA A 83 5.59 4.51 6.33
N VAL A 84 4.87 5.46 5.75
CA VAL A 84 3.40 5.41 5.70
C VAL A 84 3.02 4.98 4.29
N TYR A 85 2.06 4.07 4.22
CA TYR A 85 1.57 3.51 2.96
C TYR A 85 0.13 3.91 2.75
N PHE A 86 -0.19 4.40 1.56
CA PHE A 86 -1.53 4.85 1.22
C PHE A 86 -2.05 4.06 0.03
N CYS A 87 -3.28 3.60 0.11
CA CYS A 87 -3.99 3.17 -1.09
C CYS A 87 -4.70 4.37 -1.70
N GLN A 88 -4.86 4.31 -3.02
CA GLN A 88 -5.41 5.44 -3.79
C GLN A 88 -6.24 4.91 -4.94
N GLN A 89 -7.35 5.59 -5.18
CA GLN A 89 -8.18 5.36 -6.36
C GLN A 89 -8.68 6.73 -6.83
N PHE A 90 -8.31 7.11 -8.06
CA PHE A 90 -8.55 8.46 -8.59
C PHE A 90 -7.91 9.52 -7.68
N GLU A 91 -8.68 10.52 -7.26
CA GLU A 91 -8.22 11.55 -6.32
C GLU A 91 -8.45 11.17 -4.86
N PHE A 92 -8.95 9.97 -4.58
CA PHE A 92 -9.31 9.53 -3.23
C PHE A 92 -8.22 8.66 -2.63
N PHE A 93 -7.96 8.88 -1.33
CA PHE A 93 -6.90 8.17 -0.60
C PHE A 93 -7.45 7.53 0.66
N GLY A 94 -6.84 6.42 1.05
CA GLY A 94 -6.99 5.90 2.40
C GLY A 94 -6.26 6.80 3.40
N LEU A 95 -6.48 6.57 4.68
CA LEU A 95 -5.86 7.36 5.75
C LEU A 95 -4.41 6.96 6.04
N GLY A 96 -3.97 5.85 5.48
CA GLY A 96 -2.60 5.40 5.61
C GLY A 96 -2.41 4.32 6.66
N THR A 97 -1.34 3.54 6.47
CA THR A 97 -0.85 2.56 7.45
C THR A 97 0.60 2.90 7.73
N ALA A 98 0.93 3.15 8.99
CA ALA A 98 2.29 3.47 9.40
C ALA A 98 3.03 2.19 9.80
N LEU A 99 4.18 1.99 9.21
CA LEU A 99 5.11 0.94 9.61
C LEU A 99 6.25 1.54 10.39
#